data_ad3b0ef31e6d2709488e9541442692f6
#
_entry.id   ad3b0ef31e6d2709488e9541442692f6
#
_cell.length_a   1.000
_cell.length_b   1.000
_cell.length_c   1.000
_cell.angle_alpha   90.00
_cell.angle_beta   90.00
_cell.angle_gamma   90.00
#
_symmetry.space_group_name_H-M   'P 1'
#
loop_
_entity.id
_entity.type
_entity.pdbx_description
1 polymer ?
#
loop_
_entity_poly.entity_id
_entity_poly.type
_entity_poly.pdbx_seq_one_letter_code
_entity_poly.pdbx_strand_id
1 'polypeptide(L)'
;NMEKERVQHYLHPSTEPKLMSRIETEILAEHETKLLEKESSGVSWMLNNDRKEDLARLFCLFTRISNGVDPIAKAFKEHVMERGLELVNLASQSINEEGTVSGKQQSLPTTVEQTFVQDVIKCHDKYIAFVSECFNDDVIFQRAFKDAFERFCNKSIGEVTIAELLANFCHSVLKKGGKEKLTDEVIEDHLEKIVKLLAYISDKDLFAEIAKQKLGQRLLQDQSASEDLERSLLSKLKQCNGAQLTMKMESMVSD
;
A
#
# COMPACT_ATOMS: atom_id res chain seq x y z
N ASN A 1 -21.87 -27.11 -13.51
CA ASN A 1 -21.97 -27.71 -14.87
C ASN A 1 -23.10 -28.74 -14.93
N MET A 2 -23.19 -29.68 -13.99
CA MET A 2 -24.24 -30.74 -14.01
C MET A 2 -25.68 -30.19 -14.04
N GLU A 3 -25.98 -29.12 -13.29
CA GLU A 3 -27.31 -28.51 -13.30
C GLU A 3 -27.64 -27.82 -14.63
N LYS A 4 -26.62 -27.19 -15.27
CA LYS A 4 -26.81 -26.64 -16.62
C LYS A 4 -27.16 -27.71 -17.64
N GLU A 5 -26.49 -28.86 -17.61
CA GLU A 5 -26.78 -30.01 -18.49
C GLU A 5 -28.17 -30.55 -18.22
N ARG A 6 -28.63 -30.68 -16.96
CA ARG A 6 -29.97 -31.07 -16.60
C ARG A 6 -31.04 -30.11 -17.12
N VAL A 7 -30.81 -28.79 -16.98
CA VAL A 7 -31.74 -27.78 -17.50
C VAL A 7 -31.88 -27.88 -19.01
N GLN A 8 -30.76 -28.03 -19.73
CA GLN A 8 -30.74 -28.15 -21.18
C GLN A 8 -31.48 -29.38 -21.70
N HIS A 9 -31.46 -30.49 -20.95
CA HIS A 9 -32.11 -31.72 -21.37
C HIS A 9 -33.57 -31.84 -20.97
N TYR A 10 -33.98 -31.23 -19.85
CA TYR A 10 -35.28 -31.52 -19.26
C TYR A 10 -36.18 -30.29 -19.07
N LEU A 11 -35.64 -29.07 -19.15
CA LEU A 11 -36.39 -27.85 -18.87
C LEU A 11 -36.40 -26.89 -20.07
N HIS A 12 -37.38 -26.01 -20.10
CA HIS A 12 -37.41 -24.96 -21.11
C HIS A 12 -36.23 -24.00 -20.94
N PRO A 13 -35.57 -23.53 -22.04
CA PRO A 13 -34.40 -22.65 -21.97
C PRO A 13 -34.56 -21.39 -21.13
N SER A 14 -35.79 -20.83 -21.04
CA SER A 14 -36.09 -19.68 -20.18
C SER A 14 -36.01 -19.97 -18.68
N THR A 15 -35.92 -21.23 -18.28
CA THR A 15 -35.83 -21.63 -16.86
C THR A 15 -34.40 -21.55 -16.34
N GLU A 16 -33.39 -21.71 -17.20
CA GLU A 16 -32.00 -21.69 -16.81
C GLU A 16 -31.59 -20.38 -16.08
N PRO A 17 -31.84 -19.16 -16.63
CA PRO A 17 -31.47 -17.93 -15.94
C PRO A 17 -32.21 -17.73 -14.61
N LYS A 18 -33.46 -18.14 -14.51
CA LYS A 18 -34.23 -18.05 -13.26
C LYS A 18 -33.70 -19.00 -12.19
N LEU A 19 -33.37 -20.23 -12.59
CA LEU A 19 -32.80 -21.23 -11.69
C LEU A 19 -31.41 -20.79 -11.20
N MET A 20 -30.58 -20.34 -12.09
CA MET A 20 -29.24 -19.86 -11.72
C MET A 20 -29.29 -18.66 -10.77
N SER A 21 -30.13 -17.66 -11.07
CA SER A 21 -30.34 -16.52 -10.18
C SER A 21 -30.86 -16.95 -8.79
N ARG A 22 -31.78 -17.93 -8.72
CA ARG A 22 -32.24 -18.43 -7.43
C ARG A 22 -31.15 -19.17 -6.65
N ILE A 23 -30.38 -20.01 -7.32
CA ILE A 23 -29.23 -20.71 -6.69
C ILE A 23 -28.20 -19.70 -6.16
N GLU A 24 -27.86 -18.68 -6.95
CA GLU A 24 -26.95 -17.64 -6.55
C GLU A 24 -27.46 -16.86 -5.33
N THR A 25 -28.74 -16.52 -5.28
CA THR A 25 -29.35 -15.87 -4.13
C THR A 25 -29.31 -16.76 -2.89
N GLU A 26 -29.79 -17.99 -2.97
CA GLU A 26 -29.87 -18.90 -1.83
C GLU A 26 -28.53 -19.35 -1.29
N ILE A 27 -27.52 -19.59 -2.16
CA ILE A 27 -26.22 -20.12 -1.73
C ILE A 27 -25.24 -19.00 -1.36
N LEU A 28 -25.23 -17.91 -2.12
CA LEU A 28 -24.23 -16.86 -1.94
C LEU A 28 -24.76 -15.69 -1.12
N ALA A 29 -25.92 -15.08 -1.51
CA ALA A 29 -26.39 -13.88 -0.84
C ALA A 29 -26.90 -14.16 0.58
N GLU A 30 -27.65 -15.26 0.81
CA GLU A 30 -28.14 -15.58 2.17
C GLU A 30 -27.03 -16.05 3.12
N HIS A 31 -25.91 -16.53 2.59
CA HIS A 31 -24.78 -17.02 3.39
C HIS A 31 -23.53 -16.16 3.30
N GLU A 32 -23.65 -14.96 2.74
CA GLU A 32 -22.55 -14.02 2.49
C GLU A 32 -21.66 -13.81 3.73
N THR A 33 -22.23 -13.32 4.82
CA THR A 33 -21.49 -13.08 6.07
C THR A 33 -20.79 -14.33 6.60
N LYS A 34 -21.49 -15.47 6.59
CA LYS A 34 -20.90 -16.74 7.04
C LYS A 34 -19.73 -17.20 6.19
N LEU A 35 -19.76 -16.92 4.87
CA LEU A 35 -18.69 -17.28 3.95
C LEU A 35 -17.49 -16.32 4.06
N LEU A 36 -17.76 -15.03 4.23
CA LEU A 36 -16.71 -14.00 4.25
C LEU A 36 -16.00 -13.88 5.59
N GLU A 37 -16.73 -14.07 6.71
CA GLU A 37 -16.19 -13.88 8.07
C GLU A 37 -15.72 -15.17 8.74
N LYS A 38 -15.74 -16.31 8.03
CA LYS A 38 -15.32 -17.59 8.61
C LYS A 38 -13.85 -17.58 9.01
N GLU A 39 -13.55 -17.89 10.28
CA GLU A 39 -12.19 -17.83 10.84
C GLU A 39 -11.15 -18.67 10.09
N SER A 40 -11.56 -19.81 9.51
CA SER A 40 -10.65 -20.75 8.85
C SER A 40 -10.63 -20.67 7.32
N SER A 41 -11.50 -19.88 6.71
CA SER A 41 -11.64 -19.78 5.25
C SER A 41 -12.28 -18.47 4.78
N GLY A 42 -12.45 -17.48 5.65
CA GLY A 42 -12.95 -16.15 5.29
C GLY A 42 -11.89 -15.29 4.59
N VAL A 43 -12.30 -14.11 4.15
CA VAL A 43 -11.45 -13.20 3.38
C VAL A 43 -10.16 -12.86 4.13
N SER A 44 -10.25 -12.49 5.41
CA SER A 44 -9.09 -12.15 6.24
C SER A 44 -8.12 -13.33 6.39
N TRP A 45 -8.64 -14.56 6.57
CA TRP A 45 -7.81 -15.75 6.64
C TRP A 45 -7.09 -16.02 5.30
N MET A 46 -7.79 -15.88 4.18
CA MET A 46 -7.20 -16.07 2.85
C MET A 46 -6.10 -15.04 2.56
N LEU A 47 -6.30 -13.78 2.96
CA LEU A 47 -5.30 -12.69 2.82
C LEU A 47 -4.07 -12.94 3.69
N ASN A 48 -4.25 -13.43 4.93
CA ASN A 48 -3.14 -13.76 5.82
C ASN A 48 -2.30 -14.95 5.32
N ASN A 49 -2.97 -15.93 4.71
CA ASN A 49 -2.32 -17.16 4.24
C ASN A 49 -1.98 -17.14 2.75
N ASP A 50 -2.00 -15.98 2.10
CA ASP A 50 -1.67 -15.76 0.69
C ASP A 50 -2.41 -16.71 -0.28
N ARG A 51 -3.69 -17.01 0.02
CA ARG A 51 -4.54 -17.91 -0.78
C ARG A 51 -5.14 -17.19 -1.99
N LYS A 52 -4.28 -16.78 -2.92
CA LYS A 52 -4.64 -15.98 -4.11
C LYS A 52 -5.70 -16.66 -4.97
N GLU A 53 -5.55 -17.97 -5.24
CA GLU A 53 -6.51 -18.71 -6.06
C GLU A 53 -7.91 -18.75 -5.45
N ASP A 54 -8.01 -18.94 -4.13
CA ASP A 54 -9.28 -19.01 -3.44
C ASP A 54 -9.97 -17.63 -3.39
N LEU A 55 -9.18 -16.55 -3.19
CA LEU A 55 -9.66 -15.18 -3.29
C LEU A 55 -10.19 -14.84 -4.69
N ALA A 56 -9.47 -15.23 -5.75
CA ALA A 56 -9.89 -15.04 -7.13
C ALA A 56 -11.18 -15.81 -7.43
N ARG A 57 -11.31 -17.06 -6.93
CA ARG A 57 -12.55 -17.85 -7.05
C ARG A 57 -13.70 -17.20 -6.30
N LEU A 58 -13.46 -16.72 -5.07
CA LEU A 58 -14.45 -16.02 -4.28
C LEU A 58 -14.95 -14.77 -5.01
N PHE A 59 -14.04 -13.95 -5.51
CA PHE A 59 -14.37 -12.77 -6.31
C PHE A 59 -15.21 -13.12 -7.53
N CYS A 60 -14.82 -14.12 -8.34
CA CYS A 60 -15.59 -14.58 -9.49
C CYS A 60 -16.98 -15.10 -9.14
N LEU A 61 -17.18 -15.67 -7.96
CA LEU A 61 -18.50 -16.11 -7.50
C LEU A 61 -19.39 -14.93 -7.12
N PHE A 62 -18.85 -13.99 -6.36
CA PHE A 62 -19.61 -12.87 -5.83
C PHE A 62 -19.88 -11.76 -6.87
N THR A 63 -19.12 -11.67 -7.96
CA THR A 63 -19.44 -10.79 -9.11
C THR A 63 -20.75 -11.15 -9.81
N ARG A 64 -21.29 -12.35 -9.57
CA ARG A 64 -22.58 -12.80 -10.12
C ARG A 64 -23.78 -12.26 -9.36
N ILE A 65 -23.59 -11.73 -8.17
CA ILE A 65 -24.63 -11.18 -7.32
C ILE A 65 -24.57 -9.67 -7.36
N SER A 66 -25.72 -9.02 -7.42
CA SER A 66 -25.80 -7.57 -7.31
C SER A 66 -25.18 -7.10 -5.98
N ASN A 67 -24.17 -6.23 -6.05
CA ASN A 67 -23.42 -5.70 -4.90
C ASN A 67 -22.66 -6.76 -4.07
N GLY A 68 -22.51 -7.99 -4.56
CA GLY A 68 -21.82 -9.06 -3.82
C GLY A 68 -20.31 -8.81 -3.62
N VAL A 69 -19.73 -7.92 -4.41
CA VAL A 69 -18.31 -7.54 -4.32
C VAL A 69 -18.03 -6.56 -3.17
N ASP A 70 -19.00 -5.72 -2.81
CA ASP A 70 -18.84 -4.68 -1.80
C ASP A 70 -18.42 -5.21 -0.42
N PRO A 71 -19.01 -6.29 0.12
CA PRO A 71 -18.60 -6.87 1.40
C PRO A 71 -17.17 -7.43 1.37
N ILE A 72 -16.75 -8.01 0.24
CA ILE A 72 -15.37 -8.51 0.07
C ILE A 72 -14.38 -7.33 0.09
N ALA A 73 -14.71 -6.26 -0.66
CA ALA A 73 -13.89 -5.06 -0.70
C ALA A 73 -13.80 -4.36 0.68
N LYS A 74 -14.91 -4.38 1.44
CA LYS A 74 -14.93 -3.88 2.81
C LYS A 74 -14.01 -4.71 3.72
N ALA A 75 -14.12 -6.03 3.68
CA ALA A 75 -13.26 -6.93 4.46
C ALA A 75 -11.77 -6.77 4.06
N PHE A 76 -11.50 -6.64 2.76
CA PHE A 76 -10.15 -6.35 2.24
C PHE A 76 -9.61 -5.02 2.79
N LYS A 77 -10.40 -3.95 2.73
CA LYS A 77 -10.03 -2.63 3.26
C LYS A 77 -9.71 -2.67 4.75
N GLU A 78 -10.58 -3.30 5.56
CA GLU A 78 -10.40 -3.43 6.99
C GLU A 78 -9.13 -4.21 7.31
N HIS A 79 -8.88 -5.32 6.61
CA HIS A 79 -7.69 -6.12 6.78
C HIS A 79 -6.40 -5.36 6.45
N VAL A 80 -6.37 -4.65 5.30
CA VAL A 80 -5.20 -3.83 4.89
C VAL A 80 -4.94 -2.71 5.90
N MET A 81 -6.01 -2.05 6.38
CA MET A 81 -5.93 -1.00 7.38
C MET A 81 -5.38 -1.54 8.72
N GLU A 82 -5.87 -2.69 9.16
CA GLU A 82 -5.42 -3.33 10.41
C GLU A 82 -3.92 -3.68 10.34
N ARG A 83 -3.48 -4.28 9.24
CA ARG A 83 -2.05 -4.59 9.03
C ARG A 83 -1.18 -3.32 8.99
N GLY A 84 -1.65 -2.26 8.32
CA GLY A 84 -0.97 -0.95 8.32
C GLY A 84 -0.86 -0.35 9.73
N LEU A 85 -1.93 -0.42 10.52
CA LEU A 85 -1.94 0.05 11.90
C LEU A 85 -1.02 -0.78 12.82
N GLU A 86 -0.92 -2.09 12.61
CA GLU A 86 0.05 -2.93 13.32
C GLU A 86 1.48 -2.47 13.07
N LEU A 87 1.84 -2.14 11.82
CA LEU A 87 3.18 -1.60 11.50
C LEU A 87 3.44 -0.27 12.23
N VAL A 88 2.46 0.63 12.25
CA VAL A 88 2.56 1.91 12.99
C VAL A 88 2.73 1.66 14.48
N ASN A 89 1.98 0.73 15.06
CA ASN A 89 2.07 0.40 16.49
C ASN A 89 3.42 -0.23 16.85
N LEU A 90 3.92 -1.16 16.04
CA LEU A 90 5.25 -1.78 16.23
C LEU A 90 6.36 -0.73 16.20
N ALA A 91 6.33 0.19 15.24
CA ALA A 91 7.28 1.28 15.18
C ALA A 91 7.18 2.20 16.41
N SER A 92 5.96 2.49 16.89
CA SER A 92 5.74 3.29 18.09
C SER A 92 6.26 2.62 19.36
N GLN A 93 6.14 1.29 19.48
CA GLN A 93 6.68 0.51 20.61
C GLN A 93 8.21 0.52 20.61
N SER A 94 8.84 0.35 19.46
CA SER A 94 10.30 0.38 19.31
C SER A 94 10.90 1.73 19.77
N ILE A 95 10.18 2.84 19.57
CA ILE A 95 10.60 4.16 20.08
C ILE A 95 10.59 4.19 21.62
N ASN A 96 9.54 3.66 22.22
CA ASN A 96 9.38 3.71 23.68
C ASN A 96 10.41 2.84 24.42
N GLU A 97 10.84 1.73 23.82
CA GLU A 97 11.86 0.84 24.37
C GLU A 97 13.28 1.42 24.31
N GLU A 98 13.63 2.10 23.22
CA GLU A 98 14.94 2.72 23.04
C GLU A 98 15.04 4.13 23.67
N GLY A 99 13.93 4.84 23.82
CA GLY A 99 13.86 6.21 24.36
C GLY A 99 14.17 6.36 25.86
N THR A 100 14.28 5.27 26.61
CA THR A 100 14.59 5.30 28.04
C THR A 100 16.07 5.59 28.36
N VAL A 101 16.94 5.66 27.37
CA VAL A 101 18.43 5.76 27.56
C VAL A 101 19.02 7.14 27.31
N SER A 102 18.33 8.09 26.69
CA SER A 102 18.93 9.39 26.39
C SER A 102 17.92 10.54 26.35
N GLY A 103 17.99 11.42 27.33
CA GLY A 103 17.16 12.63 27.46
C GLY A 103 17.46 13.74 26.45
N LYS A 104 17.58 13.43 25.16
CA LYS A 104 17.74 14.43 24.08
C LYS A 104 16.82 14.06 22.93
N GLN A 105 15.97 15.05 22.56
CA GLN A 105 15.14 15.13 21.34
C GLN A 105 14.77 13.78 20.70
N GLN A 106 13.46 13.50 20.72
CA GLN A 106 12.81 12.29 20.19
C GLN A 106 12.95 12.19 18.65
N SER A 107 14.17 11.98 18.14
CA SER A 107 14.35 11.53 16.77
C SER A 107 14.35 10.00 16.77
N LEU A 108 13.56 9.40 15.91
CA LEU A 108 13.57 7.95 15.70
C LEU A 108 15.02 7.48 15.40
N PRO A 109 15.45 6.33 15.92
CA PRO A 109 16.66 5.68 15.45
C PRO A 109 16.56 5.41 13.95
N THR A 110 17.58 5.78 13.20
CA THR A 110 17.61 5.62 11.73
C THR A 110 17.29 4.19 11.27
N THR A 111 17.61 3.20 12.08
CA THR A 111 17.29 1.79 11.83
C THR A 111 15.78 1.51 11.88
N VAL A 112 15.08 2.07 12.85
CA VAL A 112 13.61 1.89 12.99
C VAL A 112 12.88 2.61 11.85
N GLU A 113 13.32 3.82 11.49
CA GLU A 113 12.78 4.55 10.33
C GLU A 113 12.90 3.75 9.04
N GLN A 114 14.10 3.22 8.77
CA GLN A 114 14.37 2.44 7.56
C GLN A 114 13.55 1.15 7.51
N THR A 115 13.50 0.40 8.61
CA THR A 115 12.73 -0.84 8.70
C THR A 115 11.24 -0.57 8.51
N PHE A 116 10.69 0.45 9.17
CA PHE A 116 9.28 0.81 9.02
C PHE A 116 8.92 1.14 7.56
N VAL A 117 9.69 2.01 6.90
CA VAL A 117 9.41 2.38 5.51
C VAL A 117 9.52 1.17 4.58
N GLN A 118 10.52 0.31 4.77
CA GLN A 118 10.65 -0.94 3.99
C GLN A 118 9.46 -1.87 4.20
N ASP A 119 8.95 -2.01 5.43
CA ASP A 119 7.82 -2.88 5.72
C ASP A 119 6.50 -2.29 5.18
N VAL A 120 6.34 -0.96 5.17
CA VAL A 120 5.22 -0.30 4.48
C VAL A 120 5.29 -0.52 2.97
N ILE A 121 6.48 -0.45 2.36
CA ILE A 121 6.69 -0.76 0.94
C ILE A 121 6.30 -2.21 0.64
N LYS A 122 6.78 -3.18 1.43
CA LYS A 122 6.41 -4.61 1.26
C LYS A 122 4.91 -4.82 1.40
N CYS A 123 4.30 -4.16 2.38
CA CYS A 123 2.86 -4.18 2.60
C CYS A 123 2.11 -3.66 1.36
N HIS A 124 2.54 -2.52 0.81
CA HIS A 124 1.98 -1.95 -0.41
C HIS A 124 2.09 -2.92 -1.59
N ASP A 125 3.29 -3.42 -1.88
CA ASP A 125 3.54 -4.32 -2.99
C ASP A 125 2.74 -5.63 -2.87
N LYS A 126 2.62 -6.15 -1.65
CA LYS A 126 1.80 -7.35 -1.37
C LYS A 126 0.32 -7.12 -1.73
N TYR A 127 -0.28 -6.06 -1.20
CA TYR A 127 -1.73 -5.86 -1.36
C TYR A 127 -2.11 -5.32 -2.74
N ILE A 128 -1.25 -4.55 -3.40
CA ILE A 128 -1.50 -4.16 -4.80
C ILE A 128 -1.45 -5.38 -5.73
N ALA A 129 -0.59 -6.37 -5.43
CA ALA A 129 -0.57 -7.65 -6.15
C ALA A 129 -1.88 -8.44 -5.96
N PHE A 130 -2.50 -8.42 -4.77
CA PHE A 130 -3.84 -9.01 -4.60
C PHE A 130 -4.89 -8.30 -5.44
N VAL A 131 -4.84 -6.97 -5.55
CA VAL A 131 -5.79 -6.20 -6.37
C VAL A 131 -5.68 -6.59 -7.84
N SER A 132 -4.47 -6.72 -8.37
CA SER A 132 -4.27 -7.09 -9.78
C SER A 132 -4.53 -8.57 -10.05
N GLU A 133 -3.97 -9.48 -9.24
CA GLU A 133 -4.00 -10.91 -9.52
C GLU A 133 -5.31 -11.59 -9.11
N CYS A 134 -5.95 -11.14 -8.00
CA CYS A 134 -7.14 -11.79 -7.47
C CYS A 134 -8.43 -11.06 -7.84
N PHE A 135 -8.39 -9.73 -7.97
CA PHE A 135 -9.57 -8.89 -8.15
C PHE A 135 -9.60 -8.18 -9.51
N ASN A 136 -8.73 -8.59 -10.48
CA ASN A 136 -8.68 -8.09 -11.86
C ASN A 136 -8.66 -6.54 -11.96
N ASP A 137 -7.94 -5.88 -11.07
CA ASP A 137 -7.86 -4.43 -10.99
C ASP A 137 -9.23 -3.73 -10.87
N ASP A 138 -10.20 -4.38 -10.23
CA ASP A 138 -11.53 -3.82 -10.02
C ASP A 138 -11.46 -2.49 -9.26
N VAL A 139 -12.21 -1.49 -9.74
CA VAL A 139 -12.22 -0.11 -9.21
C VAL A 139 -12.62 -0.05 -7.73
N ILE A 140 -13.51 -0.95 -7.28
CA ILE A 140 -13.96 -1.00 -5.89
C ILE A 140 -12.79 -1.38 -4.98
N PHE A 141 -11.97 -2.37 -5.39
CA PHE A 141 -10.79 -2.80 -4.64
C PHE A 141 -9.66 -1.78 -4.71
N GLN A 142 -9.43 -1.14 -5.86
CA GLN A 142 -8.46 -0.04 -5.96
C GLN A 142 -8.82 1.10 -5.00
N ARG A 143 -10.10 1.47 -4.92
CA ARG A 143 -10.59 2.48 -3.97
C ARG A 143 -10.44 2.01 -2.53
N ALA A 144 -10.84 0.77 -2.23
CA ALA A 144 -10.71 0.18 -0.90
C ALA A 144 -9.25 0.16 -0.42
N PHE A 145 -8.33 -0.21 -1.29
CA PHE A 145 -6.88 -0.18 -1.06
C PHE A 145 -6.37 1.23 -0.78
N LYS A 146 -6.71 2.19 -1.65
CA LYS A 146 -6.35 3.60 -1.49
C LYS A 146 -6.85 4.16 -0.16
N ASP A 147 -8.12 3.97 0.15
CA ASP A 147 -8.73 4.43 1.40
C ASP A 147 -8.06 3.82 2.65
N ALA A 148 -7.64 2.54 2.59
CA ALA A 148 -6.96 1.89 3.69
C ALA A 148 -5.57 2.51 3.91
N PHE A 149 -4.79 2.70 2.83
CA PHE A 149 -3.47 3.32 2.89
C PHE A 149 -3.53 4.77 3.34
N GLU A 150 -4.46 5.58 2.83
CA GLU A 150 -4.66 6.96 3.28
C GLU A 150 -4.95 7.06 4.78
N ARG A 151 -5.67 6.07 5.35
CA ARG A 151 -6.00 6.10 6.79
C ARG A 151 -4.81 5.85 7.70
N PHE A 152 -3.96 4.87 7.42
CA PHE A 152 -2.83 4.59 8.29
C PHE A 152 -1.60 5.42 7.95
N CYS A 153 -1.36 5.78 6.67
CA CYS A 153 -0.24 6.63 6.26
C CYS A 153 -0.34 8.09 6.75
N ASN A 154 -1.50 8.51 7.24
CA ASN A 154 -1.70 9.84 7.84
C ASN A 154 -1.74 9.80 9.38
N LYS A 155 -1.32 8.68 9.98
CA LYS A 155 -1.11 8.61 11.42
C LYS A 155 0.34 8.97 11.75
N SER A 156 0.54 9.55 12.93
CA SER A 156 1.87 9.84 13.46
C SER A 156 2.41 8.65 14.26
N ILE A 157 3.73 8.49 14.26
CA ILE A 157 4.47 7.53 15.07
C ILE A 157 5.18 8.35 16.17
N GLY A 158 4.54 8.44 17.34
CA GLY A 158 4.93 9.41 18.34
C GLY A 158 4.71 10.84 17.85
N GLU A 159 5.77 11.65 17.81
CA GLU A 159 5.72 13.03 17.30
C GLU A 159 6.10 13.14 15.82
N VAL A 160 6.58 12.04 15.19
CA VAL A 160 7.08 12.03 13.81
C VAL A 160 5.97 11.62 12.86
N THR A 161 5.84 12.31 11.74
CA THR A 161 4.88 11.98 10.68
C THR A 161 5.48 11.00 9.68
N ILE A 162 4.63 10.22 8.99
CA ILE A 162 5.10 9.32 7.93
C ILE A 162 5.70 10.12 6.75
N ALA A 163 5.24 11.33 6.48
CA ALA A 163 5.84 12.23 5.51
C ALA A 163 7.32 12.51 5.81
N GLU A 164 7.64 12.78 7.08
CA GLU A 164 9.02 12.97 7.56
C GLU A 164 9.86 11.70 7.41
N LEU A 165 9.31 10.54 7.79
CA LEU A 165 9.99 9.26 7.65
C LEU A 165 10.33 8.94 6.19
N LEU A 166 9.41 9.19 5.26
CA LEU A 166 9.67 9.01 3.83
C LEU A 166 10.77 9.96 3.32
N ALA A 167 10.77 11.22 3.76
CA ALA A 167 11.80 12.19 3.37
C ALA A 167 13.18 11.80 3.92
N ASN A 168 13.24 11.33 5.17
CA ASN A 168 14.48 10.82 5.79
C ASN A 168 14.96 9.53 5.10
N PHE A 169 14.05 8.64 4.72
CA PHE A 169 14.40 7.43 3.99
C PHE A 169 14.94 7.77 2.59
N CYS A 170 14.31 8.71 1.84
CA CYS A 170 14.86 9.23 0.60
C CYS A 170 16.29 9.76 0.79
N HIS A 171 16.52 10.53 1.85
CA HIS A 171 17.85 11.05 2.16
C HIS A 171 18.86 9.92 2.40
N SER A 172 18.51 8.90 3.16
CA SER A 172 19.39 7.77 3.47
C SER A 172 19.76 6.95 2.23
N VAL A 173 18.82 6.76 1.31
CA VAL A 173 19.00 6.02 0.07
C VAL A 173 19.86 6.80 -0.94
N LEU A 174 19.70 8.12 -1.01
CA LEU A 174 20.44 9.01 -1.91
C LEU A 174 21.78 9.47 -1.36
N LYS A 175 22.11 9.16 -0.10
CA LYS A 175 23.38 9.56 0.51
C LYS A 175 24.51 8.62 0.13
N LYS A 176 25.62 9.20 -0.35
CA LYS A 176 26.88 8.51 -0.69
C LYS A 176 27.45 7.78 0.54
N GLY A 177 27.74 6.50 0.41
CA GLY A 177 28.34 5.74 1.51
C GLY A 177 27.35 5.25 2.57
N GLY A 178 26.06 5.09 2.23
CA GLY A 178 25.07 4.41 3.08
C GLY A 178 25.54 3.02 3.51
N LYS A 179 24.97 2.49 4.61
CA LYS A 179 25.37 1.20 5.24
C LYS A 179 25.34 0.00 4.28
N GLU A 180 24.52 0.07 3.23
CA GLU A 180 24.46 -0.92 2.15
C GLU A 180 24.90 -0.25 0.85
N LYS A 181 25.85 -0.86 0.14
CA LYS A 181 26.19 -0.46 -1.24
C LYS A 181 25.05 -0.94 -2.14
N LEU A 182 23.96 -0.18 -2.21
CA LEU A 182 22.85 -0.43 -3.12
C LEU A 182 23.30 -0.11 -4.55
N THR A 183 22.86 -0.92 -5.51
CA THR A 183 23.03 -0.59 -6.93
C THR A 183 22.05 0.52 -7.32
N ASP A 184 22.38 1.30 -8.34
CA ASP A 184 21.54 2.41 -8.81
C ASP A 184 20.12 1.93 -9.16
N GLU A 185 19.98 0.72 -9.71
CA GLU A 185 18.69 0.09 -10.02
C GLU A 185 17.83 -0.15 -8.78
N VAL A 186 18.43 -0.61 -7.67
CA VAL A 186 17.72 -0.82 -6.41
C VAL A 186 17.33 0.50 -5.77
N ILE A 187 18.21 1.51 -5.86
CA ILE A 187 17.90 2.87 -5.40
C ILE A 187 16.69 3.41 -6.18
N GLU A 188 16.70 3.26 -7.49
CA GLU A 188 15.62 3.76 -8.34
C GLU A 188 14.28 3.07 -8.07
N ASP A 189 14.27 1.76 -7.82
CA ASP A 189 13.09 1.00 -7.40
C ASP A 189 12.54 1.52 -6.05
N HIS A 190 13.42 1.75 -5.06
CA HIS A 190 13.00 2.33 -3.79
C HIS A 190 12.41 3.74 -3.95
N LEU A 191 13.03 4.60 -4.76
CA LEU A 191 12.53 5.95 -5.01
C LEU A 191 11.15 5.93 -5.69
N GLU A 192 10.93 5.02 -6.65
CA GLU A 192 9.64 4.85 -7.30
C GLU A 192 8.56 4.43 -6.29
N LYS A 193 8.87 3.48 -5.42
CA LYS A 193 7.95 3.01 -4.38
C LYS A 193 7.61 4.10 -3.36
N ILE A 194 8.60 4.92 -2.97
CA ILE A 194 8.37 6.07 -2.09
C ILE A 194 7.43 7.08 -2.74
N VAL A 195 7.63 7.40 -4.02
CA VAL A 195 6.76 8.32 -4.76
C VAL A 195 5.33 7.79 -4.84
N LYS A 196 5.15 6.46 -5.01
CA LYS A 196 3.83 5.81 -4.95
C LYS A 196 3.19 5.96 -3.57
N LEU A 197 3.95 5.76 -2.50
CA LEU A 197 3.45 5.92 -1.13
C LEU A 197 3.07 7.37 -0.81
N LEU A 198 3.80 8.34 -1.36
CA LEU A 198 3.49 9.76 -1.19
C LEU A 198 2.12 10.14 -1.74
N ALA A 199 1.56 9.37 -2.68
CA ALA A 199 0.21 9.58 -3.18
C ALA A 199 -0.87 9.42 -2.09
N TYR A 200 -0.60 8.64 -1.03
CA TYR A 200 -1.54 8.39 0.09
C TYR A 200 -1.36 9.37 1.26
N ILE A 201 -0.34 10.21 1.22
CA ILE A 201 -0.04 11.17 2.28
C ILE A 201 -0.76 12.50 2.01
N SER A 202 -1.41 13.04 3.05
CA SER A 202 -2.11 14.32 2.98
C SER A 202 -1.15 15.51 2.99
N ASP A 203 -0.12 15.46 3.87
CA ASP A 203 0.83 16.55 4.06
C ASP A 203 2.07 16.39 3.16
N LYS A 204 1.86 16.62 1.86
CA LYS A 204 2.92 16.56 0.85
C LYS A 204 3.89 17.75 0.95
N ASP A 205 3.41 18.87 1.46
CA ASP A 205 4.22 20.08 1.61
C ASP A 205 5.29 19.90 2.68
N LEU A 206 4.97 19.21 3.79
CA LEU A 206 5.93 18.84 4.81
C LEU A 206 7.02 17.92 4.24
N PHE A 207 6.62 16.89 3.48
CA PHE A 207 7.59 16.03 2.78
C PHE A 207 8.53 16.86 1.89
N ALA A 208 7.96 17.77 1.06
CA ALA A 208 8.74 18.59 0.14
C ALA A 208 9.72 19.52 0.87
N GLU A 209 9.31 20.12 1.97
CA GLU A 209 10.18 21.01 2.76
C GLU A 209 11.36 20.24 3.36
N ILE A 210 11.10 19.08 3.97
CA ILE A 210 12.16 18.25 4.54
C ILE A 210 13.06 17.67 3.43
N ALA A 211 12.49 17.19 2.33
CA ALA A 211 13.25 16.68 1.19
C ALA A 211 14.17 17.75 0.59
N LYS A 212 13.69 19.00 0.48
CA LYS A 212 14.48 20.15 0.03
C LYS A 212 15.65 20.45 0.97
N GLN A 213 15.42 20.47 2.28
CA GLN A 213 16.49 20.69 3.27
C GLN A 213 17.55 19.58 3.19
N LYS A 214 17.11 18.31 3.08
CA LYS A 214 18.01 17.15 2.96
C LYS A 214 18.79 17.14 1.65
N LEU A 215 18.17 17.56 0.54
CA LEU A 215 18.83 17.75 -0.76
C LEU A 215 19.95 18.81 -0.62
N GLY A 216 19.65 19.98 -0.05
CA GLY A 216 20.65 21.02 0.19
C GLY A 216 21.83 20.51 1.01
N GLN A 217 21.58 19.72 2.06
CA GLN A 217 22.66 19.11 2.84
C GLN A 217 23.53 18.17 2.00
N ARG A 218 22.94 17.33 1.14
CA ARG A 218 23.70 16.39 0.29
C ARG A 218 24.54 17.14 -0.76
N LEU A 219 23.98 18.16 -1.39
CA LEU A 219 24.70 18.94 -2.40
C LEU A 219 25.86 19.75 -1.79
N LEU A 220 25.62 20.46 -0.68
CA LEU A 220 26.65 21.26 -0.01
C LEU A 220 27.81 20.43 0.58
N GLN A 221 27.54 19.19 0.96
CA GLN A 221 28.54 18.30 1.57
C GLN A 221 29.14 17.30 0.58
N ASP A 222 28.83 17.39 -0.70
CA ASP A 222 29.21 16.41 -1.74
C ASP A 222 28.90 14.95 -1.34
N GLN A 223 27.74 14.76 -0.70
CA GLN A 223 27.30 13.46 -0.19
C GLN A 223 26.18 12.84 -1.02
N SER A 224 25.84 13.38 -2.19
CA SER A 224 24.87 12.77 -3.10
C SER A 224 25.48 11.54 -3.78
N ALA A 225 24.74 10.44 -3.82
CA ALA A 225 25.18 9.19 -4.46
C ALA A 225 25.38 9.39 -5.97
N SER A 226 24.44 10.07 -6.63
CA SER A 226 24.47 10.39 -8.05
C SER A 226 23.53 11.56 -8.35
N GLU A 227 23.96 12.50 -9.20
CA GLU A 227 23.12 13.59 -9.68
C GLU A 227 21.96 13.07 -10.54
N ASP A 228 22.19 12.01 -11.31
CA ASP A 228 21.15 11.40 -12.14
C ASP A 228 20.01 10.81 -11.27
N LEU A 229 20.31 10.21 -10.14
CA LEU A 229 19.30 9.70 -9.19
C LEU A 229 18.50 10.84 -8.54
N GLU A 230 19.14 11.96 -8.20
CA GLU A 230 18.44 13.16 -7.71
C GLU A 230 17.47 13.71 -8.78
N ARG A 231 17.90 13.82 -10.01
CA ARG A 231 17.07 14.23 -11.14
C ARG A 231 15.94 13.25 -11.43
N SER A 232 16.20 11.94 -11.34
CA SER A 232 15.17 10.89 -11.48
C SER A 232 14.09 11.03 -10.42
N LEU A 233 14.46 11.20 -9.15
CA LEU A 233 13.51 11.44 -8.06
C LEU A 233 12.65 12.69 -8.32
N LEU A 234 13.28 13.82 -8.67
CA LEU A 234 12.56 15.07 -8.93
C LEU A 234 11.59 14.94 -10.12
N SER A 235 12.00 14.24 -11.18
CA SER A 235 11.13 13.95 -12.32
C SER A 235 9.90 13.13 -11.93
N LYS A 236 10.09 12.08 -11.14
CA LYS A 236 9.00 11.22 -10.63
C LYS A 236 8.07 11.99 -9.69
N LEU A 237 8.61 12.80 -8.78
CA LEU A 237 7.83 13.67 -7.89
C LEU A 237 7.01 14.69 -8.69
N LYS A 238 7.58 15.31 -9.70
CA LYS A 238 6.92 16.27 -10.59
C LYS A 238 5.76 15.64 -11.34
N GLN A 239 5.94 14.43 -11.85
CA GLN A 239 4.93 13.69 -12.58
C GLN A 239 3.74 13.31 -11.69
N CYS A 240 3.99 12.88 -10.45
CA CYS A 240 2.95 12.39 -9.54
C CYS A 240 2.29 13.49 -8.71
N ASN A 241 3.02 14.55 -8.34
CA ASN A 241 2.57 15.57 -7.39
C ASN A 241 2.54 17.00 -7.96
N GLY A 242 2.95 17.17 -9.22
CA GLY A 242 2.96 18.46 -9.91
C GLY A 242 4.27 19.24 -9.75
N ALA A 243 4.48 20.19 -10.67
CA ALA A 243 5.74 20.95 -10.77
C ALA A 243 5.96 21.92 -9.59
N GLN A 244 4.90 22.37 -8.93
CA GLN A 244 5.00 23.37 -7.85
C GLN A 244 5.83 22.82 -6.65
N LEU A 245 5.69 21.53 -6.36
CA LEU A 245 6.39 20.86 -5.27
C LEU A 245 7.91 20.73 -5.53
N THR A 246 8.32 20.58 -6.79
CA THR A 246 9.71 20.27 -7.18
C THR A 246 10.50 21.46 -7.69
N MET A 247 9.85 22.57 -8.08
CA MET A 247 10.47 23.72 -8.73
C MET A 247 11.73 24.24 -8.01
N LYS A 248 11.66 24.40 -6.68
CA LYS A 248 12.80 24.89 -5.88
C LYS A 248 13.92 23.85 -5.79
N MET A 249 13.60 22.57 -5.76
CA MET A 249 14.58 21.49 -5.71
C MET A 249 15.26 21.29 -7.08
N GLU A 250 14.53 21.46 -8.17
CA GLU A 250 15.09 21.42 -9.53
C GLU A 250 16.15 22.51 -9.76
N SER A 251 15.90 23.74 -9.29
CA SER A 251 16.91 24.81 -9.38
C SER A 251 18.17 24.50 -8.55
N MET A 252 18.04 23.88 -7.38
CA MET A 252 19.19 23.51 -6.54
C MET A 252 20.10 22.44 -7.15
N VAL A 253 19.59 21.59 -8.03
CA VAL A 253 20.37 20.54 -8.73
C VAL A 253 21.00 21.09 -10.02
N SER A 254 20.44 22.19 -10.57
CA SER A 254 20.93 22.79 -11.83
C SER A 254 22.02 23.85 -11.62
N ASP A 255 22.13 24.38 -10.41
CA ASP A 255 23.15 25.36 -10.01
C ASP A 255 24.46 24.66 -9.56
#